data_0a552f0cc913ed6d1d7a4e48255200dc
#
_entry.id   0a552f0cc913ed6d1d7a4e48255200dc
#
_cell.length_a   1.000
_cell.length_b   1.000
_cell.length_c   1.000
_cell.angle_alpha   90.00
_cell.angle_beta   90.00
_cell.angle_gamma   90.00
#
_symmetry.space_group_name_H-M   'P 1'
#
loop_
_entity.id
_entity.type
_entity.pdbx_description
1 polymer ?
#
loop_
_entity_poly.entity_id
_entity_poly.type
_entity_poly.pdbx_seq_one_letter_code
_entity_poly.pdbx_strand_id
1 'polypeptide(L)'
;MAAARLQASLLTRDKNMKITFLGGGNMAAALIGGLIEKGFSAGDLQAVDLSADSRERLAARFGVRAVEALDEAALACDVLVLAVKPQQMKAALAPLAGRLGKQIVISIAAGLRLADIGRWLGGYTQLVRCMPNTPALIGAGVTGLYADPSVDAAGREAAGRVLSAVGSIVWIADEARMDAVTAVSGSGPAYVFHFIESLEAAGRALGFDEQQARRFALDTTLGAARLAVASEESPAVLRERVTSKGGTTQAALESLAASGWHDAMLAAVAAAEARGRELGDELGKD
;
A
#
# COMPACT_ATOMS: atom_id res chain seq x y z
N MET A 1 -19.41 -2.38 -10.88
CA MET A 1 -19.91 -1.11 -11.46
C MET A 1 -20.09 -0.03 -10.40
N ALA A 2 -20.65 -0.30 -9.20
CA ALA A 2 -20.83 0.71 -8.14
C ALA A 2 -19.48 1.22 -7.56
N ALA A 3 -18.52 0.34 -7.29
CA ALA A 3 -17.18 0.71 -6.80
C ALA A 3 -16.40 1.59 -7.78
N ALA A 4 -16.47 1.30 -9.08
CA ALA A 4 -15.83 2.11 -10.11
C ALA A 4 -16.47 3.52 -10.24
N ARG A 5 -17.77 3.64 -10.03
CA ARG A 5 -18.47 4.95 -10.02
C ARG A 5 -18.14 5.74 -8.76
N LEU A 6 -18.01 5.10 -7.60
CA LEU A 6 -17.56 5.75 -6.37
C LEU A 6 -16.12 6.27 -6.50
N GLN A 7 -15.23 5.47 -7.10
CA GLN A 7 -13.85 5.84 -7.37
C GLN A 7 -13.73 7.01 -8.37
N ALA A 8 -14.57 7.05 -9.40
CA ALA A 8 -14.63 8.17 -10.35
C ALA A 8 -15.20 9.46 -9.71
N SER A 9 -16.15 9.36 -8.80
CA SER A 9 -16.76 10.49 -8.08
C SER A 9 -15.78 11.16 -7.09
N LEU A 10 -14.90 10.38 -6.46
CA LEU A 10 -13.90 10.89 -5.51
C LEU A 10 -12.83 11.77 -6.20
N LEU A 11 -12.60 11.59 -7.50
CA LEU A 11 -11.53 12.27 -8.24
C LEU A 11 -11.92 13.66 -8.80
N THR A 12 -13.18 14.08 -8.70
CA THR A 12 -13.68 15.30 -9.36
C THR A 12 -13.92 16.51 -8.44
N ARG A 13 -13.88 16.35 -7.12
CA ARG A 13 -14.07 17.45 -6.16
C ARG A 13 -12.72 17.93 -5.60
N ASP A 14 -12.51 19.22 -5.65
CA ASP A 14 -11.37 20.01 -5.14
C ASP A 14 -9.96 19.49 -5.47
N LYS A 15 -9.47 19.89 -6.66
CA LYS A 15 -8.07 19.67 -7.07
C LYS A 15 -7.05 20.58 -6.33
N ASN A 16 -7.50 21.37 -5.39
CA ASN A 16 -6.67 22.38 -4.69
C ASN A 16 -6.22 21.94 -3.28
N MET A 17 -6.33 20.63 -2.95
CA MET A 17 -5.90 20.10 -1.66
C MET A 17 -4.37 20.12 -1.57
N LYS A 18 -3.83 20.81 -0.59
CA LYS A 18 -2.39 20.86 -0.32
C LYS A 18 -1.94 19.66 0.48
N ILE A 19 -0.92 18.97 0.00
CA ILE A 19 -0.42 17.73 0.60
C ILE A 19 1.07 17.87 0.88
N THR A 20 1.45 17.61 2.12
CA THR A 20 2.85 17.52 2.54
C THR A 20 3.21 16.07 2.86
N PHE A 21 4.31 15.60 2.29
CA PHE A 21 4.89 14.30 2.59
C PHE A 21 6.07 14.47 3.55
N LEU A 22 5.97 13.90 4.74
CA LEU A 22 7.09 13.78 5.66
C LEU A 22 7.83 12.48 5.36
N GLY A 23 8.92 12.57 4.62
CA GLY A 23 9.67 11.48 3.99
C GLY A 23 9.47 11.46 2.46
N GLY A 24 10.58 11.37 1.73
CA GLY A 24 10.65 11.38 0.25
C GLY A 24 11.04 10.02 -0.36
N GLY A 25 10.74 8.91 0.33
CA GLY A 25 11.07 7.56 -0.12
C GLY A 25 10.23 7.10 -1.32
N ASN A 26 10.39 5.84 -1.70
CA ASN A 26 9.74 5.27 -2.91
C ASN A 26 8.21 5.36 -2.86
N MET A 27 7.60 5.12 -1.69
CA MET A 27 6.14 5.20 -1.57
C MET A 27 5.63 6.63 -1.66
N ALA A 28 6.35 7.61 -1.06
CA ALA A 28 6.03 9.02 -1.24
C ALA A 28 6.15 9.44 -2.72
N ALA A 29 7.21 9.01 -3.41
CA ALA A 29 7.40 9.26 -4.83
C ALA A 29 6.29 8.64 -5.69
N ALA A 30 5.82 7.42 -5.36
CA ALA A 30 4.69 6.79 -6.03
C ALA A 30 3.39 7.60 -5.85
N LEU A 31 3.09 7.99 -4.61
CA LEU A 31 1.90 8.79 -4.29
C LEU A 31 1.93 10.15 -4.99
N ILE A 32 3.07 10.87 -4.94
CA ILE A 32 3.24 12.15 -5.63
C ILE A 32 3.01 11.99 -7.14
N GLY A 33 3.66 10.99 -7.76
CA GLY A 33 3.49 10.71 -9.18
C GLY A 33 2.04 10.37 -9.54
N GLY A 34 1.41 9.46 -8.78
CA GLY A 34 0.01 9.08 -8.99
C GLY A 34 -0.96 10.25 -8.81
N LEU A 35 -0.73 11.14 -7.84
CA LEU A 35 -1.54 12.35 -7.63
C LEU A 35 -1.43 13.30 -8.83
N ILE A 36 -0.21 13.54 -9.35
CA ILE A 36 0.00 14.36 -10.54
C ILE A 36 -0.69 13.76 -11.77
N GLU A 37 -0.58 12.46 -11.99
CA GLU A 37 -1.29 11.75 -13.06
C GLU A 37 -2.82 11.85 -12.94
N LYS A 38 -3.34 11.97 -11.71
CA LYS A 38 -4.76 12.22 -11.44
C LYS A 38 -5.17 13.69 -11.52
N GLY A 39 -4.21 14.57 -11.85
CA GLY A 39 -4.44 15.99 -12.14
C GLY A 39 -4.29 16.92 -10.93
N PHE A 40 -3.61 16.50 -9.87
CA PHE A 40 -3.16 17.42 -8.82
C PHE A 40 -2.03 18.31 -9.35
N SER A 41 -2.02 19.56 -8.93
CA SER A 41 -0.92 20.48 -9.25
C SER A 41 0.35 20.11 -8.46
N ALA A 42 1.50 20.09 -9.13
CA ALA A 42 2.77 19.91 -8.43
C ALA A 42 3.01 21.01 -7.37
N GLY A 43 2.44 22.20 -7.56
CA GLY A 43 2.50 23.31 -6.60
C GLY A 43 1.70 23.09 -5.32
N ASP A 44 0.75 22.16 -5.31
CA ASP A 44 -0.03 21.77 -4.13
C ASP A 44 0.60 20.58 -3.39
N LEU A 45 1.67 19.99 -3.93
CA LEU A 45 2.38 18.86 -3.35
C LEU A 45 3.78 19.27 -2.92
N GLN A 46 4.20 18.85 -1.75
CA GLN A 46 5.55 19.09 -1.27
C GLN A 46 6.06 17.93 -0.42
N ALA A 47 7.37 17.82 -0.29
CA ALA A 47 8.03 16.80 0.51
C ALA A 47 9.04 17.41 1.49
N VAL A 48 9.17 16.78 2.64
CA VAL A 48 10.20 17.09 3.64
C VAL A 48 11.03 15.84 3.82
N ASP A 49 12.31 15.89 3.48
CA ASP A 49 13.22 14.75 3.63
C ASP A 49 14.63 15.23 3.97
N LEU A 50 15.30 14.58 4.91
CA LEU A 50 16.67 14.91 5.33
C LEU A 50 17.70 14.61 4.22
N SER A 51 17.44 13.63 3.33
CA SER A 51 18.31 13.24 2.23
C SER A 51 18.24 14.24 1.08
N ALA A 52 19.36 14.89 0.77
CA ALA A 52 19.48 15.76 -0.40
C ALA A 52 19.13 15.03 -1.70
N ASP A 53 19.64 13.82 -1.89
CA ASP A 53 19.37 12.99 -3.08
C ASP A 53 17.86 12.72 -3.26
N SER A 54 17.13 12.47 -2.17
CA SER A 54 15.69 12.28 -2.21
C SER A 54 14.97 13.57 -2.62
N ARG A 55 15.38 14.71 -2.08
CA ARG A 55 14.80 16.01 -2.41
C ARG A 55 15.04 16.37 -3.88
N GLU A 56 16.29 16.24 -4.36
CA GLU A 56 16.66 16.51 -5.75
C GLU A 56 15.90 15.60 -6.72
N ARG A 57 15.80 14.31 -6.42
CA ARG A 57 15.05 13.34 -7.23
C ARG A 57 13.57 13.70 -7.34
N LEU A 58 12.92 14.08 -6.25
CA LEU A 58 11.51 14.45 -6.24
C LEU A 58 11.28 15.76 -6.99
N ALA A 59 12.11 16.77 -6.77
CA ALA A 59 12.03 18.06 -7.45
C ALA A 59 12.26 17.90 -8.97
N ALA A 60 13.31 17.18 -9.38
CA ALA A 60 13.63 16.97 -10.78
C ALA A 60 12.57 16.13 -11.52
N ARG A 61 12.03 15.10 -10.86
CA ARG A 61 11.06 14.19 -11.49
C ARG A 61 9.65 14.76 -11.56
N PHE A 62 9.22 15.47 -10.52
CA PHE A 62 7.82 15.85 -10.34
C PHE A 62 7.57 17.36 -10.28
N GLY A 63 8.62 18.19 -10.20
CA GLY A 63 8.49 19.64 -10.07
C GLY A 63 7.92 20.09 -8.72
N VAL A 64 7.89 19.21 -7.71
CA VAL A 64 7.36 19.52 -6.39
C VAL A 64 8.40 20.24 -5.53
N ARG A 65 7.94 21.07 -4.59
CA ARG A 65 8.80 21.63 -3.56
C ARG A 65 9.31 20.53 -2.64
N ALA A 66 10.64 20.45 -2.46
CA ALA A 66 11.25 19.48 -1.55
C ALA A 66 12.25 20.21 -0.63
N VAL A 67 12.06 20.08 0.69
CA VAL A 67 12.82 20.80 1.70
C VAL A 67 13.40 19.85 2.75
N GLU A 68 14.42 20.29 3.48
CA GLU A 68 15.11 19.49 4.48
C GLU A 68 14.32 19.39 5.79
N ALA A 69 13.68 20.47 6.19
CA ALA A 69 12.99 20.58 7.46
C ALA A 69 11.57 21.13 7.28
N LEU A 70 10.71 20.79 8.24
CA LEU A 70 9.35 21.33 8.32
C LEU A 70 9.40 22.83 8.58
N ASP A 71 8.91 23.61 7.64
CA ASP A 71 8.68 25.03 7.78
C ASP A 71 7.18 25.36 7.79
N GLU A 72 6.82 26.62 7.97
CA GLU A 72 5.43 27.09 8.01
C GLU A 72 4.68 26.76 6.70
N ALA A 73 5.36 26.81 5.55
CA ALA A 73 4.75 26.46 4.27
C ALA A 73 4.46 24.94 4.18
N ALA A 74 5.34 24.09 4.74
CA ALA A 74 5.11 22.66 4.81
C ALA A 74 3.96 22.28 5.76
N LEU A 75 3.73 23.08 6.80
CA LEU A 75 2.64 22.91 7.75
C LEU A 75 1.32 23.49 7.25
N ALA A 76 1.33 24.41 6.29
CA ALA A 76 0.14 25.00 5.66
C ALA A 76 -0.47 24.03 4.63
N CYS A 77 -0.76 22.79 5.03
CA CYS A 77 -1.36 21.73 4.21
C CYS A 77 -2.70 21.27 4.78
N ASP A 78 -3.51 20.64 3.93
CA ASP A 78 -4.77 20.00 4.32
C ASP A 78 -4.51 18.54 4.77
N VAL A 79 -3.52 17.90 4.14
CA VAL A 79 -3.13 16.52 4.43
C VAL A 79 -1.62 16.43 4.66
N LEU A 80 -1.24 15.80 5.76
CA LEU A 80 0.15 15.46 6.07
C LEU A 80 0.33 13.93 5.97
N VAL A 81 1.14 13.47 5.03
CA VAL A 81 1.45 12.04 4.84
C VAL A 81 2.75 11.70 5.53
N LEU A 82 2.70 10.83 6.53
CA LEU A 82 3.86 10.32 7.26
C LEU A 82 4.44 9.13 6.49
N ALA A 83 5.51 9.39 5.75
CA ALA A 83 6.16 8.45 4.84
C ALA A 83 7.62 8.12 5.21
N VAL A 84 8.01 8.40 6.45
CA VAL A 84 9.30 7.99 7.03
C VAL A 84 9.25 6.53 7.51
N LYS A 85 10.41 5.93 7.67
CA LYS A 85 10.50 4.55 8.22
C LYS A 85 9.92 4.51 9.64
N PRO A 86 9.25 3.41 10.04
CA PRO A 86 8.64 3.30 11.36
C PRO A 86 9.59 3.62 12.52
N GLN A 87 10.85 3.17 12.43
CA GLN A 87 11.89 3.41 13.44
C GLN A 87 12.29 4.89 13.61
N GLN A 88 12.01 5.71 12.61
CA GLN A 88 12.32 7.14 12.61
C GLN A 88 11.11 8.00 12.97
N MET A 89 9.92 7.40 13.06
CA MET A 89 8.65 8.13 13.15
C MET A 89 8.60 9.03 14.39
N LYS A 90 8.90 8.51 15.56
CA LYS A 90 8.85 9.26 16.82
C LYS A 90 9.73 10.54 16.75
N ALA A 91 10.96 10.41 16.28
CA ALA A 91 11.88 11.56 16.12
C ALA A 91 11.37 12.54 15.05
N ALA A 92 10.82 12.05 13.95
CA ALA A 92 10.30 12.90 12.88
C ALA A 92 9.03 13.66 13.31
N LEU A 93 8.23 13.12 14.22
CA LEU A 93 7.01 13.74 14.73
C LEU A 93 7.26 14.76 15.88
N ALA A 94 8.38 14.64 16.57
CA ALA A 94 8.68 15.52 17.72
C ALA A 94 8.53 17.02 17.42
N PRO A 95 9.00 17.55 16.26
CA PRO A 95 8.80 18.97 15.91
C PRO A 95 7.35 19.36 15.61
N LEU A 96 6.44 18.40 15.46
CA LEU A 96 5.03 18.59 15.11
C LEU A 96 4.11 18.60 16.33
N ALA A 97 4.58 18.13 17.49
CA ALA A 97 3.77 18.05 18.70
C ALA A 97 3.16 19.41 19.07
N GLY A 98 1.83 19.47 19.13
CA GLY A 98 1.08 20.67 19.45
C GLY A 98 1.03 21.76 18.35
N ARG A 99 1.58 21.47 17.14
CA ARG A 99 1.59 22.44 16.02
C ARG A 99 0.56 22.13 14.94
N LEU A 100 -0.08 20.95 14.98
CA LEU A 100 -1.11 20.57 14.03
C LEU A 100 -2.45 21.19 14.42
N GLY A 101 -3.20 21.66 13.42
CA GLY A 101 -4.51 22.31 13.60
C GLY A 101 -5.65 21.42 13.09
N LYS A 102 -5.90 21.44 11.78
CA LYS A 102 -7.02 20.72 11.14
C LYS A 102 -6.58 19.70 10.07
N GLN A 103 -5.28 19.52 9.92
CA GLN A 103 -4.71 18.63 8.91
C GLN A 103 -5.18 17.18 9.14
N ILE A 104 -5.55 16.47 8.08
CA ILE A 104 -5.64 15.01 8.18
C ILE A 104 -4.23 14.44 8.10
N VAL A 105 -3.84 13.66 9.11
CA VAL A 105 -2.54 13.00 9.15
C VAL A 105 -2.72 11.56 8.71
N ILE A 106 -2.04 11.19 7.63
CA ILE A 106 -2.06 9.85 7.06
C ILE A 106 -0.74 9.16 7.36
N SER A 107 -0.75 8.08 8.12
CA SER A 107 0.45 7.24 8.30
C SER A 107 0.43 6.07 7.34
N ILE A 108 1.51 5.91 6.56
CA ILE A 108 1.75 4.73 5.72
C ILE A 108 2.82 3.79 6.32
N ALA A 109 3.18 4.01 7.59
CA ALA A 109 4.19 3.23 8.28
C ALA A 109 3.60 1.90 8.79
N ALA A 110 4.25 0.78 8.45
CA ALA A 110 3.87 -0.53 8.94
C ALA A 110 4.08 -0.64 10.46
N GLY A 111 3.18 -1.34 11.16
CA GLY A 111 3.28 -1.68 12.57
C GLY A 111 2.87 -0.56 13.54
N LEU A 112 2.99 0.71 13.20
CA LEU A 112 2.65 1.82 14.11
C LEU A 112 1.13 2.00 14.24
N ARG A 113 0.66 2.09 15.48
CA ARG A 113 -0.75 2.30 15.83
C ARG A 113 -1.07 3.78 15.93
N LEU A 114 -2.33 4.15 15.67
CA LEU A 114 -2.76 5.54 15.77
C LEU A 114 -2.61 6.10 17.18
N ALA A 115 -2.80 5.28 18.20
CA ALA A 115 -2.59 5.68 19.58
C ALA A 115 -1.15 6.15 19.86
N ASP A 116 -0.15 5.49 19.29
CA ASP A 116 1.25 5.86 19.45
C ASP A 116 1.57 7.15 18.70
N ILE A 117 1.15 7.25 17.44
CA ILE A 117 1.30 8.45 16.61
C ILE A 117 0.60 9.64 17.28
N GLY A 118 -0.63 9.47 17.74
CA GLY A 118 -1.40 10.51 18.43
C GLY A 118 -0.70 10.99 19.69
N ARG A 119 -0.16 10.08 20.51
CA ARG A 119 0.62 10.41 21.70
C ARG A 119 1.86 11.24 21.35
N TRP A 120 2.63 10.84 20.35
CA TRP A 120 3.83 11.56 19.91
C TRP A 120 3.51 12.95 19.30
N LEU A 121 2.30 13.10 18.78
CA LEU A 121 1.79 14.39 18.28
C LEU A 121 1.09 15.24 19.36
N GLY A 122 1.18 14.87 20.63
CA GLY A 122 0.59 15.64 21.74
C GLY A 122 -0.92 15.45 21.90
N GLY A 123 -1.44 14.28 21.57
CA GLY A 123 -2.87 13.93 21.68
C GLY A 123 -3.68 14.23 20.41
N TYR A 124 -3.01 14.32 19.26
CA TYR A 124 -3.69 14.57 17.98
C TYR A 124 -4.50 13.36 17.52
N THR A 125 -5.73 13.58 17.02
CA THR A 125 -6.68 12.50 16.71
C THR A 125 -7.14 12.48 15.24
N GLN A 126 -6.90 13.53 14.43
CA GLN A 126 -7.27 13.51 13.02
C GLN A 126 -6.32 12.61 12.21
N LEU A 127 -6.33 11.31 12.53
CA LEU A 127 -5.34 10.32 12.10
C LEU A 127 -5.98 9.23 11.24
N VAL A 128 -5.30 8.85 10.16
CA VAL A 128 -5.66 7.71 9.31
C VAL A 128 -4.45 6.79 9.16
N ARG A 129 -4.57 5.53 9.57
CA ARG A 129 -3.56 4.48 9.35
C ARG A 129 -3.80 3.83 8.00
N CYS A 130 -2.78 3.77 7.19
CA CYS A 130 -2.84 3.19 5.86
C CYS A 130 -1.73 2.16 5.67
N MET A 131 -2.04 1.10 4.93
CA MET A 131 -1.06 0.11 4.52
C MET A 131 -1.14 -0.10 3.02
N PRO A 132 -0.41 0.70 2.23
CA PRO A 132 -0.21 0.47 0.79
C PRO A 132 0.72 -0.71 0.55
N ASN A 133 0.81 -1.15 -0.70
CA ASN A 133 1.77 -2.17 -1.12
C ASN A 133 2.60 -1.72 -2.33
N THR A 134 3.67 -2.45 -2.65
CA THR A 134 4.66 -2.07 -3.67
C THR A 134 4.09 -1.92 -5.09
N PRO A 135 3.03 -2.62 -5.56
CA PRO A 135 2.42 -2.35 -6.86
C PRO A 135 1.87 -0.92 -7.02
N ALA A 136 1.74 -0.15 -5.95
CA ALA A 136 1.48 1.28 -5.99
C ALA A 136 2.48 2.06 -6.86
N LEU A 137 3.74 1.57 -6.99
CA LEU A 137 4.77 2.18 -7.85
C LEU A 137 4.38 2.26 -9.33
N ILE A 138 3.43 1.43 -9.76
CA ILE A 138 2.90 1.37 -11.12
C ILE A 138 1.38 1.63 -11.17
N GLY A 139 0.81 2.24 -10.14
CA GLY A 139 -0.63 2.53 -10.06
C GLY A 139 -1.54 1.31 -9.87
N ALA A 140 -0.98 0.14 -9.58
CA ALA A 140 -1.69 -1.13 -9.39
C ALA A 140 -1.71 -1.61 -7.93
N GLY A 141 -1.57 -0.69 -6.97
CA GLY A 141 -1.58 -0.99 -5.55
C GLY A 141 -2.96 -1.30 -4.99
N VAL A 142 -2.96 -1.86 -3.79
CA VAL A 142 -4.13 -1.87 -2.91
C VAL A 142 -3.72 -1.33 -1.54
N THR A 143 -4.55 -0.47 -0.97
CA THR A 143 -4.29 0.14 0.33
C THR A 143 -5.43 -0.15 1.29
N GLY A 144 -5.14 -0.78 2.43
CA GLY A 144 -6.06 -0.81 3.55
C GLY A 144 -5.99 0.51 4.35
N LEU A 145 -7.14 1.07 4.75
CA LEU A 145 -7.25 2.30 5.51
C LEU A 145 -8.10 2.09 6.76
N TYR A 146 -7.62 2.60 7.87
CA TYR A 146 -8.39 2.75 9.10
C TYR A 146 -8.30 4.21 9.57
N ALA A 147 -9.43 4.82 9.89
CA ALA A 147 -9.49 6.18 10.41
C ALA A 147 -9.87 6.16 11.89
N ASP A 148 -9.20 7.00 12.69
CA ASP A 148 -9.63 7.28 14.04
C ASP A 148 -11.12 7.70 14.05
N PRO A 149 -11.92 7.32 15.06
CA PRO A 149 -13.33 7.68 15.14
C PRO A 149 -13.62 9.17 15.08
N SER A 150 -12.68 10.03 15.45
CA SER A 150 -12.81 11.48 15.38
C SER A 150 -12.71 12.05 13.96
N VAL A 151 -12.19 11.27 12.99
CA VAL A 151 -12.07 11.69 11.59
C VAL A 151 -13.43 11.65 10.93
N ASP A 152 -13.89 12.82 10.49
CA ASP A 152 -15.18 12.99 9.82
C ASP A 152 -15.19 12.44 8.38
N ALA A 153 -16.35 12.56 7.71
CA ALA A 153 -16.51 12.08 6.34
C ALA A 153 -15.59 12.81 5.35
N ALA A 154 -15.34 14.10 5.55
CA ALA A 154 -14.48 14.89 4.68
C ALA A 154 -13.00 14.47 4.83
N GLY A 155 -12.55 14.23 6.06
CA GLY A 155 -11.20 13.70 6.33
C GLY A 155 -10.99 12.31 5.76
N ARG A 156 -11.98 11.42 5.87
CA ARG A 156 -11.96 10.09 5.23
C ARG A 156 -11.90 10.20 3.70
N GLU A 157 -12.69 11.12 3.11
CA GLU A 157 -12.66 11.37 1.67
C GLU A 157 -11.28 11.87 1.23
N ALA A 158 -10.69 12.82 1.94
CA ALA A 158 -9.36 13.35 1.66
C ALA A 158 -8.30 12.24 1.68
N ALA A 159 -8.28 11.41 2.72
CA ALA A 159 -7.37 10.25 2.80
C ALA A 159 -7.60 9.26 1.65
N GLY A 160 -8.85 8.93 1.36
CA GLY A 160 -9.23 8.05 0.26
C GLY A 160 -8.73 8.57 -1.10
N ARG A 161 -8.85 9.88 -1.35
CA ARG A 161 -8.35 10.51 -2.58
C ARG A 161 -6.83 10.38 -2.73
N VAL A 162 -6.09 10.63 -1.65
CA VAL A 162 -4.62 10.51 -1.68
C VAL A 162 -4.19 9.09 -2.02
N LEU A 163 -4.77 8.09 -1.36
CA LEU A 163 -4.34 6.70 -1.52
C LEU A 163 -4.88 6.05 -2.81
N SER A 164 -6.06 6.46 -3.29
CA SER A 164 -6.62 5.97 -4.57
C SER A 164 -5.84 6.46 -5.80
N ALA A 165 -4.92 7.40 -5.64
CA ALA A 165 -4.05 7.85 -6.72
C ALA A 165 -3.12 6.74 -7.24
N VAL A 166 -2.82 5.72 -6.42
CA VAL A 166 -1.88 4.64 -6.76
C VAL A 166 -2.50 3.25 -6.77
N GLY A 167 -3.84 3.15 -6.75
CA GLY A 167 -4.53 1.86 -6.83
C GLY A 167 -5.89 1.86 -6.14
N SER A 168 -6.37 0.69 -5.76
CA SER A 168 -7.63 0.52 -5.02
C SER A 168 -7.45 0.77 -3.52
N ILE A 169 -8.56 1.12 -2.86
CA ILE A 169 -8.59 1.33 -1.41
C ILE A 169 -9.65 0.45 -0.75
N VAL A 170 -9.37 0.00 0.47
CA VAL A 170 -10.31 -0.79 1.28
C VAL A 170 -10.35 -0.20 2.69
N TRP A 171 -11.51 0.31 3.10
CA TRP A 171 -11.72 0.79 4.47
C TRP A 171 -11.89 -0.37 5.44
N ILE A 172 -11.14 -0.34 6.53
CA ILE A 172 -11.15 -1.34 7.60
C ILE A 172 -11.86 -0.73 8.80
N ALA A 173 -12.78 -1.49 9.38
CA ALA A 173 -13.60 -1.01 10.49
C ALA A 173 -12.89 -1.03 11.85
N ASP A 174 -11.85 -1.85 12.00
CA ASP A 174 -11.12 -2.06 13.25
C ASP A 174 -9.60 -1.98 12.99
N GLU A 175 -8.90 -1.12 13.74
CA GLU A 175 -7.44 -0.95 13.63
C GLU A 175 -6.68 -2.26 13.89
N ALA A 176 -7.19 -3.12 14.77
CA ALA A 176 -6.56 -4.40 15.06
C ALA A 176 -6.40 -5.31 13.83
N ARG A 177 -7.20 -5.09 12.77
CA ARG A 177 -7.08 -5.81 11.51
C ARG A 177 -6.01 -5.26 10.56
N MET A 178 -5.37 -4.14 10.87
CA MET A 178 -4.36 -3.55 9.98
C MET A 178 -3.09 -4.39 9.87
N ASP A 179 -2.80 -5.24 10.86
CA ASP A 179 -1.69 -6.18 10.77
C ASP A 179 -2.03 -7.37 9.84
N ALA A 180 -3.29 -7.81 9.81
CA ALA A 180 -3.79 -8.74 8.81
C ALA A 180 -3.77 -8.14 7.38
N VAL A 181 -4.11 -6.85 7.22
CA VAL A 181 -3.92 -6.13 5.95
C VAL A 181 -2.46 -6.16 5.51
N THR A 182 -1.53 -5.92 6.46
CA THR A 182 -0.09 -5.98 6.18
C THR A 182 0.32 -7.38 5.71
N ALA A 183 -0.15 -8.42 6.40
CA ALA A 183 0.17 -9.80 6.06
C ALA A 183 -0.37 -10.21 4.69
N VAL A 184 -1.64 -9.87 4.37
CA VAL A 184 -2.28 -10.30 3.12
C VAL A 184 -1.86 -9.45 1.93
N SER A 185 -1.87 -8.11 2.06
CA SER A 185 -1.64 -7.22 0.92
C SER A 185 -0.29 -6.51 0.96
N GLY A 186 0.21 -6.11 2.13
CA GLY A 186 1.52 -5.48 2.27
C GLY A 186 2.66 -6.43 1.90
N SER A 187 2.65 -7.62 2.46
CA SER A 187 3.59 -8.71 2.19
C SER A 187 3.22 -9.53 0.95
N GLY A 188 1.96 -9.51 0.54
CA GLY A 188 1.40 -10.29 -0.56
C GLY A 188 2.20 -10.27 -1.86
N PRO A 189 2.72 -9.13 -2.33
CA PRO A 189 3.56 -9.09 -3.53
C PRO A 189 4.77 -10.03 -3.46
N ALA A 190 5.38 -10.21 -2.27
CA ALA A 190 6.50 -11.14 -2.12
C ALA A 190 6.07 -12.61 -2.31
N TYR A 191 4.85 -12.98 -1.88
CA TYR A 191 4.32 -14.33 -2.10
C TYR A 191 4.05 -14.60 -3.58
N VAL A 192 3.54 -13.59 -4.29
CA VAL A 192 3.32 -13.67 -5.74
C VAL A 192 4.64 -13.77 -6.48
N PHE A 193 5.66 -12.98 -6.09
CA PHE A 193 6.99 -13.08 -6.70
C PHE A 193 7.62 -14.45 -6.47
N HIS A 194 7.48 -15.03 -5.27
CA HIS A 194 7.95 -16.38 -4.98
C HIS A 194 7.21 -17.46 -5.79
N PHE A 195 5.89 -17.30 -6.01
CA PHE A 195 5.13 -18.16 -6.91
C PHE A 195 5.65 -18.06 -8.36
N ILE A 196 5.85 -16.84 -8.87
CA ILE A 196 6.40 -16.61 -10.22
C ILE A 196 7.78 -17.23 -10.36
N GLU A 197 8.67 -17.04 -9.40
CA GLU A 197 10.00 -17.63 -9.34
C GLU A 197 9.95 -19.17 -9.40
N SER A 198 9.04 -19.77 -8.63
CA SER A 198 8.85 -21.22 -8.61
C SER A 198 8.34 -21.75 -9.96
N LEU A 199 7.42 -21.04 -10.61
CA LEU A 199 6.91 -21.40 -11.92
C LEU A 199 7.96 -21.24 -13.02
N GLU A 200 8.79 -20.20 -12.94
CA GLU A 200 9.94 -20.02 -13.83
C GLU A 200 10.96 -21.16 -13.67
N ALA A 201 11.29 -21.54 -12.44
CA ALA A 201 12.21 -22.64 -12.14
C ALA A 201 11.65 -23.99 -12.68
N ALA A 202 10.36 -24.24 -12.54
CA ALA A 202 9.70 -25.41 -13.11
C ALA A 202 9.77 -25.43 -14.65
N GLY A 203 9.55 -24.28 -15.30
CA GLY A 203 9.69 -24.16 -16.75
C GLY A 203 11.11 -24.51 -17.23
N ARG A 204 12.13 -24.01 -16.54
CA ARG A 204 13.55 -24.34 -16.84
C ARG A 204 13.83 -25.84 -16.65
N ALA A 205 13.31 -26.44 -15.59
CA ALA A 205 13.44 -27.89 -15.36
C ALA A 205 12.79 -28.74 -16.46
N LEU A 206 11.79 -28.20 -17.14
CA LEU A 206 11.11 -28.82 -18.28
C LEU A 206 11.80 -28.55 -19.64
N GLY A 207 12.93 -27.85 -19.65
CA GLY A 207 13.76 -27.64 -20.83
C GLY A 207 13.54 -26.32 -21.57
N PHE A 208 12.72 -25.40 -21.05
CA PHE A 208 12.63 -24.05 -21.60
C PHE A 208 13.92 -23.26 -21.27
N ASP A 209 14.32 -22.38 -22.17
CA ASP A 209 15.37 -21.40 -21.86
C ASP A 209 14.87 -20.37 -20.82
N GLU A 210 15.79 -19.58 -20.28
CA GLU A 210 15.51 -18.61 -19.23
C GLU A 210 14.46 -17.57 -19.64
N GLN A 211 14.54 -17.08 -20.87
CA GLN A 211 13.61 -16.07 -21.39
C GLN A 211 12.20 -16.64 -21.59
N GLN A 212 12.11 -17.85 -22.15
CA GLN A 212 10.83 -18.55 -22.33
C GLN A 212 10.17 -18.87 -20.99
N ALA A 213 10.93 -19.48 -20.05
CA ALA A 213 10.41 -19.82 -18.72
C ALA A 213 9.89 -18.60 -17.99
N ARG A 214 10.67 -17.50 -17.95
CA ARG A 214 10.27 -16.22 -17.36
C ARG A 214 9.01 -15.66 -18.01
N ARG A 215 8.93 -15.66 -19.34
CA ARG A 215 7.79 -15.15 -20.08
C ARG A 215 6.52 -15.93 -19.77
N PHE A 216 6.58 -17.25 -19.79
CA PHE A 216 5.44 -18.11 -19.43
C PHE A 216 4.98 -17.87 -17.98
N ALA A 217 5.89 -17.79 -17.03
CA ALA A 217 5.55 -17.55 -15.61
C ALA A 217 4.85 -16.21 -15.40
N LEU A 218 5.38 -15.13 -15.98
CA LEU A 218 4.83 -13.78 -15.83
C LEU A 218 3.47 -13.63 -16.52
N ASP A 219 3.37 -14.02 -17.80
CA ASP A 219 2.13 -13.81 -18.59
C ASP A 219 1.00 -14.71 -18.07
N THR A 220 1.30 -15.94 -17.63
CA THR A 220 0.32 -16.84 -17.02
C THR A 220 -0.22 -16.25 -15.72
N THR A 221 0.64 -15.77 -14.83
CA THR A 221 0.24 -15.17 -13.54
C THR A 221 -0.60 -13.92 -13.77
N LEU A 222 -0.15 -13.01 -14.65
CA LEU A 222 -0.86 -11.79 -14.98
C LEU A 222 -2.22 -12.08 -15.62
N GLY A 223 -2.27 -13.03 -16.57
CA GLY A 223 -3.50 -13.44 -17.25
C GLY A 223 -4.53 -14.03 -16.29
N ALA A 224 -4.11 -14.93 -15.41
CA ALA A 224 -4.97 -15.53 -14.40
C ALA A 224 -5.52 -14.49 -13.41
N ALA A 225 -4.68 -13.57 -12.94
CA ALA A 225 -5.11 -12.50 -12.04
C ALA A 225 -6.13 -11.56 -12.73
N ARG A 226 -5.88 -11.16 -13.98
CA ARG A 226 -6.80 -10.34 -14.76
C ARG A 226 -8.15 -11.03 -15.01
N LEU A 227 -8.12 -12.33 -15.32
CA LEU A 227 -9.34 -13.13 -15.50
C LEU A 227 -10.16 -13.19 -14.19
N ALA A 228 -9.50 -13.41 -13.06
CA ALA A 228 -10.15 -13.43 -11.76
C ALA A 228 -10.80 -12.07 -11.41
N VAL A 229 -10.13 -10.95 -11.71
CA VAL A 229 -10.67 -9.60 -11.48
C VAL A 229 -11.86 -9.30 -12.40
N ALA A 230 -11.84 -9.80 -13.64
CA ALA A 230 -12.90 -9.58 -14.63
C ALA A 230 -14.13 -10.49 -14.42
N SER A 231 -14.03 -11.52 -13.60
CA SER A 231 -15.09 -12.50 -13.33
C SER A 231 -15.85 -12.14 -12.04
N GLU A 232 -17.14 -12.44 -12.02
CA GLU A 232 -17.98 -12.42 -10.80
C GLU A 232 -17.86 -13.74 -10.01
N GLU A 233 -17.23 -14.76 -10.59
CA GLU A 233 -17.07 -16.07 -9.97
C GLU A 233 -15.87 -16.09 -9.00
N SER A 234 -15.97 -16.97 -8.00
CA SER A 234 -14.87 -17.16 -7.06
C SER A 234 -13.65 -17.78 -7.73
N PRO A 235 -12.42 -17.52 -7.23
CA PRO A 235 -11.23 -18.21 -7.73
C PRO A 235 -11.30 -19.74 -7.69
N ALA A 236 -12.07 -20.31 -6.74
CA ALA A 236 -12.30 -21.75 -6.67
C ALA A 236 -13.06 -22.26 -7.92
N VAL A 237 -14.14 -21.57 -8.31
CA VAL A 237 -14.91 -21.92 -9.52
C VAL A 237 -14.06 -21.74 -10.78
N LEU A 238 -13.30 -20.65 -10.87
CA LEU A 238 -12.39 -20.43 -12.01
C LEU A 238 -11.36 -21.56 -12.13
N ARG A 239 -10.79 -22.00 -11.01
CA ARG A 239 -9.88 -23.16 -10.96
C ARG A 239 -10.54 -24.44 -11.44
N GLU A 240 -11.77 -24.72 -11.01
CA GLU A 240 -12.53 -25.90 -11.45
C GLU A 240 -12.76 -25.89 -12.97
N ARG A 241 -13.10 -24.73 -13.55
CA ARG A 241 -13.35 -24.59 -15.00
C ARG A 241 -12.14 -24.92 -15.88
N VAL A 242 -10.92 -24.70 -15.38
CA VAL A 242 -9.70 -25.03 -16.11
C VAL A 242 -9.14 -26.40 -15.73
N THR A 243 -9.90 -27.20 -14.96
CA THR A 243 -9.48 -28.52 -14.46
C THR A 243 -10.35 -29.61 -15.08
N SER A 244 -9.93 -30.15 -16.22
CA SER A 244 -10.59 -31.29 -16.82
C SER A 244 -10.24 -32.58 -16.09
N LYS A 245 -11.23 -33.50 -15.97
CA LYS A 245 -11.06 -34.82 -15.35
C LYS A 245 -9.98 -35.63 -16.06
N GLY A 246 -8.99 -36.11 -15.30
CA GLY A 246 -7.85 -36.86 -15.82
C GLY A 246 -6.83 -36.05 -16.61
N GLY A 247 -6.97 -34.70 -16.60
CA GLY A 247 -6.06 -33.81 -17.31
C GLY A 247 -4.82 -33.42 -16.52
N THR A 248 -3.92 -32.69 -17.18
CA THR A 248 -2.64 -32.21 -16.61
C THR A 248 -2.86 -31.29 -15.43
N THR A 249 -3.87 -30.41 -15.49
CA THR A 249 -4.22 -29.48 -14.41
C THR A 249 -4.67 -30.25 -13.16
N GLN A 250 -5.49 -31.30 -13.30
CA GLN A 250 -5.89 -32.11 -12.16
C GLN A 250 -4.68 -32.76 -11.48
N ALA A 251 -3.80 -33.40 -12.25
CA ALA A 251 -2.60 -34.06 -11.72
C ALA A 251 -1.69 -33.04 -10.95
N ALA A 252 -1.53 -31.85 -11.49
CA ALA A 252 -0.75 -30.81 -10.83
C ALA A 252 -1.40 -30.34 -9.52
N LEU A 253 -2.73 -30.11 -9.49
CA LEU A 253 -3.45 -29.68 -8.29
C LEU A 253 -3.45 -30.76 -7.20
N GLU A 254 -3.56 -32.05 -7.58
CA GLU A 254 -3.44 -33.17 -6.63
C GLU A 254 -2.04 -33.22 -6.00
N SER A 255 -0.98 -32.99 -6.78
CA SER A 255 0.39 -32.92 -6.28
C SER A 255 0.59 -31.74 -5.32
N LEU A 256 0.05 -30.55 -5.65
CA LEU A 256 0.10 -29.38 -4.76
C LEU A 256 -0.67 -29.64 -3.46
N ALA A 257 -1.85 -30.27 -3.54
CA ALA A 257 -2.63 -30.61 -2.35
C ALA A 257 -1.87 -31.62 -1.46
N ALA A 258 -1.27 -32.65 -2.05
CA ALA A 258 -0.47 -33.64 -1.32
C ALA A 258 0.78 -33.03 -0.65
N SER A 259 1.33 -31.96 -1.22
CA SER A 259 2.45 -31.23 -0.62
C SER A 259 2.05 -30.24 0.51
N GLY A 260 0.75 -30.11 0.81
CA GLY A 260 0.26 -29.20 1.84
C GLY A 260 0.36 -27.71 1.47
N TRP A 261 0.37 -27.38 0.18
CA TRP A 261 0.57 -26.01 -0.31
C TRP A 261 -0.41 -24.99 0.29
N HIS A 262 -1.68 -25.38 0.43
CA HIS A 262 -2.72 -24.51 1.01
C HIS A 262 -2.41 -24.17 2.47
N ASP A 263 -2.08 -25.18 3.28
CA ASP A 263 -1.81 -25.00 4.71
C ASP A 263 -0.51 -24.23 4.93
N ALA A 264 0.50 -24.43 4.09
CA ALA A 264 1.73 -23.66 4.10
C ALA A 264 1.47 -22.17 3.84
N MET A 265 0.57 -21.83 2.90
CA MET A 265 0.19 -20.44 2.64
C MET A 265 -0.54 -19.82 3.85
N LEU A 266 -1.47 -20.53 4.45
CA LEU A 266 -2.18 -20.07 5.65
C LEU A 266 -1.20 -19.80 6.80
N ALA A 267 -0.27 -20.72 7.05
CA ALA A 267 0.74 -20.58 8.08
C ALA A 267 1.68 -19.40 7.83
N ALA A 268 2.11 -19.20 6.58
CA ALA A 268 2.98 -18.08 6.21
C ALA A 268 2.30 -16.72 6.44
N VAL A 269 1.04 -16.57 6.06
CA VAL A 269 0.27 -15.33 6.28
C VAL A 269 0.04 -15.09 7.77
N ALA A 270 -0.27 -16.13 8.54
CA ALA A 270 -0.42 -16.03 10.00
C ALA A 270 0.89 -15.61 10.69
N ALA A 271 2.03 -16.13 10.25
CA ALA A 271 3.35 -15.72 10.75
C ALA A 271 3.65 -14.24 10.46
N ALA A 272 3.29 -13.77 9.25
CA ALA A 272 3.46 -12.37 8.87
C ALA A 272 2.56 -11.43 9.72
N GLU A 273 1.31 -11.82 10.01
CA GLU A 273 0.42 -11.07 10.89
C GLU A 273 0.95 -11.02 12.33
N ALA A 274 1.40 -12.15 12.87
CA ALA A 274 2.00 -12.22 14.19
C ALA A 274 3.22 -11.28 14.32
N ARG A 275 4.11 -11.30 13.32
CA ARG A 275 5.27 -10.41 13.30
C ARG A 275 4.87 -8.93 13.17
N GLY A 276 3.80 -8.62 12.44
CA GLY A 276 3.24 -7.27 12.35
C GLY A 276 2.83 -6.73 13.72
N ARG A 277 2.15 -7.55 14.53
CA ARG A 277 1.75 -7.20 15.92
C ARG A 277 2.95 -6.98 16.81
N GLU A 278 3.94 -7.89 16.78
CA GLU A 278 5.18 -7.76 17.55
C GLU A 278 5.92 -6.46 17.22
N LEU A 279 6.06 -6.14 15.93
CA LEU A 279 6.67 -4.88 15.48
C LEU A 279 5.90 -3.67 16.00
N GLY A 280 4.57 -3.71 16.02
CA GLY A 280 3.74 -2.66 16.61
C GLY A 280 4.03 -2.48 18.11
N ASP A 281 4.13 -3.57 18.85
CA ASP A 281 4.46 -3.54 20.28
C ASP A 281 5.90 -3.06 20.53
N GLU A 282 6.85 -3.41 19.68
CA GLU A 282 8.24 -2.96 19.79
C GLU A 282 8.40 -1.46 19.47
N LEU A 283 7.77 -0.98 18.40
CA LEU A 283 7.92 0.38 17.89
C LEU A 283 7.06 1.41 18.64
N GLY A 284 5.95 0.98 19.25
CA GLY A 284 5.07 1.84 20.06
C GLY A 284 5.60 2.12 21.47
N LYS A 285 6.69 1.45 21.88
CA LYS A 285 7.31 1.71 23.18
C LYS A 285 7.95 3.10 23.23
N ASP A 286 7.88 3.72 24.42
CA ASP A 286 8.49 5.04 24.70
C ASP A 286 10.00 4.97 24.82
#